data_10889ff761f025f062ac820fca077cae
#
_entry.id   10889ff761f025f062ac820fca077cae
#
_cell.length_a   1.000
_cell.length_b   1.000
_cell.length_c   1.000
_cell.angle_alpha   90.00
_cell.angle_beta   90.00
_cell.angle_gamma   90.00
#
_symmetry.space_group_name_H-M   'P 1'
#
loop_
_entity.id
_entity.type
_entity.pdbx_description
1 polymer ?
#
loop_
_entity_poly.entity_id
_entity_poly.type
_entity_poly.pdbx_seq_one_letter_code
_entity_poly.pdbx_strand_id
1 'polypeptide(L)'
;MTNVILLVLIAVAIFVAAAFLYVSRIISIPPQGRAVDYLNSKLKNNQRVIACIGDSLTHGNIGQSWIDYLRKGFPNDVFLNEGINGNTVWQVIQRVDPILACKPDIVILMIGSNDAMGSFNEKSGLRYKRNNNLPEAPSFDKYKEQLTDLLDRLG
;
A
#
# COMPACT_ATOMS: atom_id res chain seq x y z
N MET A 1 -24.08 -6.20 42.11
CA MET A 1 -22.67 -6.05 41.64
C MET A 1 -22.39 -6.82 40.36
N THR A 2 -22.72 -8.10 40.26
CA THR A 2 -22.44 -8.96 39.09
C THR A 2 -23.02 -8.42 37.76
N ASN A 3 -24.25 -7.92 37.76
CA ASN A 3 -24.88 -7.36 36.54
C ASN A 3 -24.21 -6.09 36.04
N VAL A 4 -23.71 -5.24 36.93
CA VAL A 4 -23.01 -4.00 36.55
C VAL A 4 -21.65 -4.34 35.89
N ILE A 5 -20.92 -5.29 36.46
CA ILE A 5 -19.66 -5.78 35.89
C ILE A 5 -19.88 -6.36 34.50
N LEU A 6 -20.92 -7.18 34.31
CA LEU A 6 -21.26 -7.75 33.02
C LEU A 6 -21.60 -6.68 31.99
N LEU A 7 -22.39 -5.67 32.36
CA LEU A 7 -22.72 -4.54 31.46
C LEU A 7 -21.50 -3.73 31.07
N VAL A 8 -20.56 -3.48 31.98
CA VAL A 8 -19.30 -2.81 31.68
C VAL A 8 -18.45 -3.63 30.71
N LEU A 9 -18.33 -4.94 30.91
CA LEU A 9 -17.59 -5.82 30.01
C LEU A 9 -18.18 -5.83 28.60
N ILE A 10 -19.51 -5.89 28.49
CA ILE A 10 -20.20 -5.82 27.20
C ILE A 10 -19.93 -4.47 26.52
N ALA A 11 -20.03 -3.36 27.25
CA ALA A 11 -19.77 -2.02 26.69
C ALA A 11 -18.32 -1.89 26.18
N VAL A 12 -17.34 -2.39 26.93
CA VAL A 12 -15.93 -2.42 26.52
C VAL A 12 -15.74 -3.29 25.27
N ALA A 13 -16.35 -4.46 25.23
CA ALA A 13 -16.26 -5.35 24.06
C ALA A 13 -16.85 -4.69 22.79
N ILE A 14 -17.99 -4.02 22.91
CA ILE A 14 -18.62 -3.28 21.81
C ILE A 14 -17.71 -2.13 21.35
N PHE A 15 -17.13 -1.37 22.29
CA PHE A 15 -16.22 -0.27 21.96
C PHE A 15 -14.97 -0.77 21.21
N VAL A 16 -14.35 -1.85 21.69
CA VAL A 16 -13.17 -2.46 21.04
C VAL A 16 -13.53 -2.96 19.64
N ALA A 17 -14.67 -3.64 19.48
CA ALA A 17 -15.14 -4.09 18.18
C ALA A 17 -15.40 -2.93 17.21
N ALA A 18 -16.06 -1.85 17.68
CA ALA A 18 -16.31 -0.67 16.88
C ALA A 18 -15.01 0.04 16.48
N ALA A 19 -14.05 0.18 17.40
CA ALA A 19 -12.73 0.75 17.12
C ALA A 19 -11.96 -0.09 16.09
N PHE A 20 -11.99 -1.42 16.23
CA PHE A 20 -11.37 -2.33 15.26
C PHE A 20 -11.99 -2.18 13.86
N LEU A 21 -13.32 -2.15 13.76
CA LEU A 21 -14.02 -1.97 12.49
C LEU A 21 -13.70 -0.59 11.86
N TYR A 22 -13.64 0.46 12.68
CA TYR A 22 -13.28 1.80 12.23
C TYR A 22 -11.86 1.85 11.66
N VAL A 23 -10.89 1.31 12.39
CA VAL A 23 -9.48 1.26 11.93
C VAL A 23 -9.35 0.40 10.67
N SER A 24 -9.99 -0.77 10.63
CA SER A 24 -10.01 -1.64 9.45
C SER A 24 -10.57 -0.93 8.23
N ARG A 25 -11.62 -0.12 8.41
CA ARG A 25 -12.21 0.67 7.33
C ARG A 25 -11.23 1.72 6.80
N ILE A 26 -10.55 2.47 7.69
CA ILE A 26 -9.54 3.48 7.28
C ILE A 26 -8.40 2.83 6.51
N ILE A 27 -7.90 1.70 7.00
CA ILE A 27 -6.80 0.96 6.35
C ILE A 27 -7.21 0.46 4.94
N SER A 28 -8.49 0.16 4.74
CA SER A 28 -9.02 -0.37 3.47
C SER A 28 -9.31 0.72 2.42
N ILE A 29 -9.36 2.01 2.80
CA ILE A 29 -9.60 3.10 1.85
C ILE A 29 -8.39 3.21 0.93
N PRO A 30 -8.57 3.09 -0.40
CA PRO A 30 -7.45 3.27 -1.34
C PRO A 30 -6.92 4.71 -1.29
N PRO A 31 -5.65 4.93 -1.60
CA PRO A 31 -5.09 6.28 -1.67
C PRO A 31 -5.76 7.09 -2.79
N GLN A 32 -5.77 8.40 -2.63
CA GLN A 32 -6.27 9.32 -3.67
C GLN A 32 -5.21 9.55 -4.75
N GLY A 33 -5.69 9.76 -5.99
CA GLY A 33 -4.83 10.08 -7.12
C GLY A 33 -4.04 8.87 -7.61
N ARG A 34 -4.70 7.74 -7.74
CA ARG A 34 -4.12 6.52 -8.33
C ARG A 34 -4.01 6.62 -9.86
N ALA A 35 -3.20 5.75 -10.43
CA ALA A 35 -3.04 5.62 -11.89
C ALA A 35 -4.38 5.43 -12.61
N VAL A 36 -5.26 4.60 -12.07
CA VAL A 36 -6.60 4.38 -12.64
C VAL A 36 -7.46 5.64 -12.64
N ASP A 37 -7.36 6.48 -11.61
CA ASP A 37 -8.08 7.75 -11.53
C ASP A 37 -7.53 8.73 -12.56
N TYR A 38 -6.21 8.79 -12.70
CA TYR A 38 -5.53 9.63 -13.70
C TYR A 38 -5.88 9.22 -15.13
N LEU A 39 -5.86 7.92 -15.45
CA LEU A 39 -6.23 7.40 -16.77
C LEU A 39 -7.68 7.73 -17.14
N ASN A 40 -8.57 7.72 -16.17
CA ASN A 40 -9.99 8.05 -16.35
C ASN A 40 -10.26 9.57 -16.35
N SER A 41 -9.29 10.38 -15.90
CA SER A 41 -9.44 11.84 -15.92
C SER A 41 -9.34 12.38 -17.35
N LYS A 42 -10.18 13.39 -17.67
CA LYS A 42 -10.09 14.11 -18.94
C LYS A 42 -8.94 15.14 -18.99
N LEU A 43 -8.28 15.37 -17.86
CA LEU A 43 -7.23 16.37 -17.68
C LEU A 43 -5.87 15.72 -17.93
N LYS A 44 -5.53 15.47 -19.20
CA LYS A 44 -4.15 15.18 -19.61
C LYS A 44 -3.48 16.51 -19.97
N ASN A 45 -2.92 17.17 -18.97
CA ASN A 45 -2.12 18.38 -19.17
C ASN A 45 -0.67 17.98 -19.48
N ASN A 46 0.12 18.89 -20.07
CA ASN A 46 1.57 18.75 -20.24
C ASN A 46 2.34 18.81 -18.90
N GLN A 47 1.79 18.18 -17.86
CA GLN A 47 2.37 18.13 -16.54
C GLN A 47 3.25 16.88 -16.43
N ARG A 48 4.34 17.00 -15.72
CA ARG A 48 5.20 15.86 -15.39
C ARG A 48 4.45 14.93 -14.46
N VAL A 49 4.45 13.62 -14.77
CA VAL A 49 3.79 12.56 -14.00
C VAL A 49 4.83 11.80 -13.19
N ILE A 50 4.60 11.74 -11.89
CA ILE A 50 5.49 11.06 -10.94
C ILE A 50 4.71 9.92 -10.29
N ALA A 51 5.11 8.69 -10.54
CA ALA A 51 4.50 7.51 -9.93
C ALA A 51 5.21 7.15 -8.62
N CYS A 52 4.49 7.22 -7.51
CA CYS A 52 4.97 6.83 -6.18
C CYS A 52 4.45 5.43 -5.85
N ILE A 53 5.29 4.42 -6.02
CA ILE A 53 4.93 3.00 -5.88
C ILE A 53 5.44 2.47 -4.55
N GLY A 54 4.59 1.75 -3.81
CA GLY A 54 5.03 1.17 -2.54
C GLY A 54 3.95 0.46 -1.73
N ASP A 55 4.23 0.34 -0.45
CA ASP A 55 3.36 -0.28 0.54
C ASP A 55 2.63 0.77 1.43
N SER A 56 2.42 0.46 2.71
CA SER A 56 1.76 1.35 3.68
C SER A 56 2.50 2.67 3.91
N LEU A 57 3.81 2.70 3.78
CA LEU A 57 4.61 3.92 3.93
C LEU A 57 4.34 4.91 2.78
N THR A 58 4.06 4.40 1.59
CA THR A 58 3.67 5.19 0.43
C THR A 58 2.19 5.54 0.44
N HIS A 59 1.34 4.61 0.91
CA HIS A 59 -0.11 4.86 1.05
C HIS A 59 -0.39 6.10 1.90
N GLY A 60 0.22 6.18 3.10
CA GLY A 60 0.19 7.36 3.94
C GLY A 60 -1.09 7.56 4.77
N ASN A 61 -2.00 6.54 4.87
CA ASN A 61 -3.26 6.68 5.61
C ASN A 61 -3.16 6.39 7.12
N ILE A 62 -2.04 5.83 7.58
CA ILE A 62 -1.79 5.53 9.00
C ILE A 62 -0.83 6.56 9.63
N GLY A 63 -0.22 7.41 8.81
CA GLY A 63 0.75 8.42 9.21
C GLY A 63 0.67 9.67 8.34
N GLN A 64 1.75 10.43 8.29
CA GLN A 64 1.85 11.55 7.37
C GLN A 64 2.23 11.06 5.97
N SER A 65 1.46 11.47 4.97
CA SER A 65 1.77 11.19 3.58
C SER A 65 2.94 12.06 3.11
N TRP A 66 4.08 11.44 2.82
CA TRP A 66 5.22 12.14 2.22
C TRP A 66 4.89 12.65 0.81
N ILE A 67 3.96 12.00 0.11
CA ILE A 67 3.48 12.43 -1.21
C ILE A 67 2.75 13.77 -1.12
N ASP A 68 2.00 14.01 -0.04
CA ASP A 68 1.30 15.29 0.14
C ASP A 68 2.28 16.45 0.39
N TYR A 69 3.44 16.18 0.97
CA TYR A 69 4.51 17.17 1.05
C TYR A 69 5.10 17.48 -0.34
N LEU A 70 5.30 16.44 -1.17
CA LEU A 70 5.79 16.64 -2.54
C LEU A 70 4.76 17.42 -3.38
N ARG A 71 3.47 17.09 -3.28
CA ARG A 71 2.40 17.84 -3.96
C ARG A 71 2.38 19.31 -3.60
N LYS A 72 2.65 19.65 -2.34
CA LYS A 72 2.75 21.06 -1.90
C LYS A 72 4.02 21.74 -2.44
N GLY A 73 5.13 21.02 -2.49
CA GLY A 73 6.41 21.55 -2.99
C GLY A 73 6.48 21.69 -4.51
N PHE A 74 5.74 20.84 -5.23
CA PHE A 74 5.75 20.76 -6.69
C PHE A 74 4.31 20.78 -7.25
N PRO A 75 3.59 21.92 -7.13
CA PRO A 75 2.17 22.00 -7.46
C PRO A 75 1.85 21.84 -8.96
N ASN A 76 2.86 21.93 -9.82
CA ASN A 76 2.72 21.75 -11.25
C ASN A 76 2.92 20.30 -11.70
N ASP A 77 3.30 19.39 -10.81
CA ASP A 77 3.51 17.97 -11.09
C ASP A 77 2.31 17.13 -10.65
N VAL A 78 2.09 16.04 -11.36
CA VAL A 78 1.06 15.05 -11.00
C VAL A 78 1.72 13.91 -10.23
N PHE A 79 1.32 13.70 -8.98
CA PHE A 79 1.81 12.60 -8.15
C PHE A 79 0.74 11.50 -8.06
N LEU A 80 1.05 10.35 -8.65
CA LEU A 80 0.23 9.14 -8.55
C LEU A 80 0.61 8.42 -7.26
N ASN A 81 -0.36 8.20 -6.36
CA ASN A 81 -0.13 7.42 -5.15
C ASN A 81 -0.52 5.97 -5.40
N GLU A 82 0.48 5.13 -5.60
CA GLU A 82 0.35 3.68 -5.77
C GLU A 82 0.88 2.92 -4.54
N GLY A 83 0.70 3.48 -3.36
CA GLY A 83 0.91 2.80 -2.09
C GLY A 83 -0.27 1.92 -1.71
N ILE A 84 -0.07 0.65 -1.40
CA ILE A 84 -1.10 -0.24 -0.88
C ILE A 84 -0.60 -0.94 0.37
N ASN A 85 -1.37 -0.82 1.46
CA ASN A 85 -1.02 -1.40 2.75
C ASN A 85 -0.72 -2.90 2.64
N GLY A 86 0.39 -3.32 3.23
CA GLY A 86 0.78 -4.72 3.29
C GLY A 86 1.37 -5.30 2.01
N ASN A 87 1.45 -4.54 0.91
CA ASN A 87 1.97 -5.06 -0.35
C ASN A 87 3.43 -5.49 -0.24
N THR A 88 3.71 -6.62 -0.86
CA THR A 88 5.03 -7.12 -1.24
C THR A 88 5.36 -6.72 -2.67
N VAL A 89 6.62 -6.93 -3.09
CA VAL A 89 7.03 -6.67 -4.49
C VAL A 89 6.18 -7.46 -5.48
N TRP A 90 5.88 -8.72 -5.18
CA TRP A 90 5.02 -9.56 -6.03
C TRP A 90 3.67 -8.89 -6.32
N GLN A 91 3.02 -8.32 -5.30
CA GLN A 91 1.72 -7.66 -5.48
C GLN A 91 1.84 -6.36 -6.29
N VAL A 92 2.97 -5.64 -6.21
CA VAL A 92 3.22 -4.48 -7.08
C VAL A 92 3.31 -4.91 -8.53
N ILE A 93 4.04 -6.01 -8.83
CA ILE A 93 4.15 -6.57 -10.19
C ILE A 93 2.76 -6.87 -10.78
N GLN A 94 1.83 -7.43 -9.98
CA GLN A 94 0.48 -7.78 -10.45
C GLN A 94 -0.38 -6.56 -10.84
N ARG A 95 0.02 -5.34 -10.47
CA ARG A 95 -0.74 -4.12 -10.70
C ARG A 95 0.06 -2.98 -11.35
N VAL A 96 1.22 -3.29 -11.91
CA VAL A 96 2.09 -2.25 -12.49
C VAL A 96 1.57 -1.71 -13.83
N ASP A 97 0.83 -2.49 -14.60
CA ASP A 97 0.40 -2.12 -15.96
C ASP A 97 -0.38 -0.80 -16.04
N PRO A 98 -1.39 -0.51 -15.19
CA PRO A 98 -2.06 0.78 -15.19
C PRO A 98 -1.11 1.95 -14.88
N ILE A 99 -0.06 1.71 -14.07
CA ILE A 99 0.95 2.72 -13.73
C ILE A 99 1.78 3.03 -14.97
N LEU A 100 2.26 2.01 -15.67
CA LEU A 100 3.01 2.15 -16.93
C LEU A 100 2.17 2.83 -18.02
N ALA A 101 0.87 2.53 -18.07
CA ALA A 101 -0.06 3.17 -19.01
C ALA A 101 -0.18 4.70 -18.80
N CYS A 102 0.12 5.20 -17.60
CA CYS A 102 0.20 6.64 -17.32
C CYS A 102 1.45 7.29 -17.92
N LYS A 103 2.44 6.51 -18.37
CA LYS A 103 3.74 6.98 -18.90
C LYS A 103 4.42 7.96 -17.93
N PRO A 104 4.73 7.53 -16.70
CA PRO A 104 5.35 8.42 -15.73
C PRO A 104 6.73 8.88 -16.20
N ASP A 105 7.04 10.16 -15.98
CA ASP A 105 8.36 10.73 -16.23
C ASP A 105 9.37 10.32 -15.15
N ILE A 106 8.87 10.06 -13.94
CA ILE A 106 9.67 9.64 -12.79
C ILE A 106 8.90 8.55 -12.03
N VAL A 107 9.63 7.51 -11.60
CA VAL A 107 9.14 6.51 -10.66
C VAL A 107 9.92 6.60 -9.35
N ILE A 108 9.20 6.74 -8.24
CA ILE A 108 9.73 6.63 -6.88
C ILE A 108 9.23 5.32 -6.30
N LEU A 109 10.14 4.37 -6.07
CA LEU A 109 9.82 3.04 -5.56
C LEU A 109 10.26 2.91 -4.10
N MET A 110 9.32 2.62 -3.19
CA MET A 110 9.59 2.35 -1.78
C MET A 110 8.81 1.10 -1.35
N ILE A 111 9.44 -0.06 -1.49
CA ILE A 111 8.84 -1.39 -1.28
C ILE A 111 9.86 -2.36 -0.68
N GLY A 112 9.40 -3.43 -0.03
CA GLY A 112 10.24 -4.51 0.47
C GLY A 112 10.16 -4.71 1.99
N SER A 113 9.57 -3.78 2.74
CA SER A 113 9.39 -3.92 4.19
C SER A 113 8.55 -5.15 4.54
N ASN A 114 7.49 -5.42 3.79
CA ASN A 114 6.63 -6.59 3.99
C ASN A 114 7.30 -7.88 3.54
N ASP A 115 8.12 -7.85 2.50
CA ASP A 115 8.94 -8.98 2.06
C ASP A 115 9.95 -9.35 3.17
N ALA A 116 10.63 -8.36 3.74
CA ALA A 116 11.56 -8.57 4.85
C ALA A 116 10.87 -9.13 6.09
N MET A 117 9.72 -8.57 6.48
CA MET A 117 8.92 -9.06 7.61
C MET A 117 8.41 -10.48 7.39
N GLY A 118 8.00 -10.80 6.16
CA GLY A 118 7.59 -12.14 5.76
C GLY A 118 8.74 -13.15 5.75
N SER A 119 9.96 -12.70 5.43
CA SER A 119 11.16 -13.55 5.35
C SER A 119 11.80 -13.85 6.71
N PHE A 120 11.34 -13.19 7.80
CA PHE A 120 11.99 -13.26 9.11
C PHE A 120 12.06 -14.69 9.69
N ASN A 121 10.98 -15.49 9.54
CA ASN A 121 10.94 -16.90 9.90
C ASN A 121 9.76 -17.59 9.18
N GLU A 122 9.73 -18.92 9.22
CA GLU A 122 8.71 -19.74 8.56
C GLU A 122 7.28 -19.34 8.96
N LYS A 123 7.01 -19.12 10.25
CA LYS A 123 5.70 -18.73 10.77
C LYS A 123 5.25 -17.39 10.19
N SER A 124 6.16 -16.42 10.10
CA SER A 124 5.92 -15.12 9.47
C SER A 124 5.62 -15.29 7.99
N GLY A 125 6.42 -16.08 7.27
CA GLY A 125 6.24 -16.38 5.85
C GLY A 125 4.88 -16.97 5.54
N LEU A 126 4.49 -18.00 6.28
CA LEU A 126 3.17 -18.66 6.12
C LEU A 126 2.02 -17.68 6.42
N ARG A 127 2.17 -16.82 7.43
CA ARG A 127 1.19 -15.78 7.75
C ARG A 127 1.06 -14.76 6.62
N TYR A 128 2.18 -14.26 6.08
CA TYR A 128 2.18 -13.31 4.96
C TYR A 128 1.58 -13.93 3.72
N LYS A 129 1.98 -15.16 3.35
CA LYS A 129 1.40 -15.92 2.25
C LYS A 129 -0.12 -15.98 2.33
N ARG A 130 -0.65 -16.41 3.48
CA ARG A 130 -2.09 -16.55 3.69
C ARG A 130 -2.82 -15.21 3.68
N ASN A 131 -2.33 -14.23 4.43
CA ASN A 131 -3.03 -12.95 4.62
C ASN A 131 -3.02 -12.07 3.36
N ASN A 132 -2.00 -12.21 2.52
CA ASN A 132 -1.82 -11.42 1.31
C ASN A 132 -2.06 -12.23 0.04
N ASN A 133 -2.55 -13.47 0.16
CA ASN A 133 -2.82 -14.38 -0.97
C ASN A 133 -1.62 -14.51 -1.93
N LEU A 134 -0.41 -14.66 -1.36
CA LEU A 134 0.80 -14.81 -2.15
C LEU A 134 0.92 -16.26 -2.67
N PRO A 135 1.51 -16.48 -3.84
CA PRO A 135 1.73 -17.82 -4.39
C PRO A 135 2.65 -18.65 -3.51
N GLU A 136 3.62 -18.00 -2.87
CA GLU A 136 4.60 -18.61 -1.96
C GLU A 136 4.94 -17.68 -0.79
N ALA A 137 5.59 -18.22 0.23
CA ALA A 137 6.05 -17.42 1.36
C ALA A 137 7.20 -16.49 0.92
N PRO A 138 7.22 -15.23 1.40
CA PRO A 138 8.34 -14.34 1.12
C PRO A 138 9.68 -14.92 1.59
N SER A 139 10.71 -14.73 0.78
CA SER A 139 12.10 -15.05 1.10
C SER A 139 13.01 -14.01 0.45
N PHE A 140 14.27 -13.93 0.88
CA PHE A 140 15.24 -13.00 0.31
C PHE A 140 15.46 -13.25 -1.19
N ASP A 141 15.58 -14.51 -1.59
CA ASP A 141 15.81 -14.87 -3.00
C ASP A 141 14.60 -14.47 -3.87
N LYS A 142 13.38 -14.72 -3.39
CA LYS A 142 12.15 -14.29 -4.09
C LYS A 142 12.02 -12.79 -4.16
N TYR A 143 12.33 -12.08 -3.09
CA TYR A 143 12.36 -10.62 -3.10
C TYR A 143 13.32 -10.09 -4.16
N LYS A 144 14.54 -10.64 -4.24
CA LYS A 144 15.55 -10.23 -5.22
C LYS A 144 15.08 -10.50 -6.67
N GLU A 145 14.56 -11.69 -6.93
CA GLU A 145 14.02 -12.08 -8.23
C GLU A 145 12.90 -11.13 -8.67
N GLN A 146 11.92 -10.95 -7.80
CA GLN A 146 10.74 -10.13 -8.07
C GLN A 146 11.09 -8.64 -8.21
N LEU A 147 12.02 -8.13 -7.39
CA LEU A 147 12.46 -6.74 -7.50
C LEU A 147 13.17 -6.51 -8.84
N THR A 148 13.98 -7.46 -9.31
CA THR A 148 14.62 -7.37 -10.63
C THR A 148 13.57 -7.33 -11.74
N ASP A 149 12.57 -8.24 -11.72
CA ASP A 149 11.47 -8.23 -12.70
C ASP A 149 10.70 -6.90 -12.68
N LEU A 150 10.42 -6.37 -11.48
CA LEU A 150 9.74 -5.09 -11.36
C LEU A 150 10.55 -3.93 -11.95
N LEU A 151 11.86 -3.88 -11.66
CA LEU A 151 12.75 -2.83 -12.18
C LEU A 151 12.87 -2.91 -13.70
N ASP A 152 12.99 -4.12 -14.26
CA ASP A 152 13.03 -4.34 -15.71
C ASP A 152 11.75 -3.88 -16.42
N ARG A 153 10.59 -3.99 -15.75
CA ARG A 153 9.31 -3.49 -16.29
C ARG A 153 9.17 -1.97 -16.19
N LEU A 154 9.83 -1.38 -15.21
CA LEU A 154 9.78 0.08 -15.00
C LEU A 154 10.72 0.83 -15.93
N GLY A 155 11.65 0.14 -16.61
CA GLY A 155 12.54 0.70 -17.63
C GLY A 155 13.90 1.05 -17.17
#